data_d818b3176d6b3b3747da3735e3d30bc7
#
_entry.id   d818b3176d6b3b3747da3735e3d30bc7
#
_cell.length_a   1.000
_cell.length_b   1.000
_cell.length_c   1.000
_cell.angle_alpha   90.00
_cell.angle_beta   90.00
_cell.angle_gamma   90.00
#
_symmetry.space_group_name_H-M   'P 1'
#
loop_
_entity.id
_entity.type
_entity.pdbx_description
1 polymer ?
#
loop_
_entity_poly.entity_id
_entity_poly.type
_entity_poly.pdbx_seq_one_letter_code
_entity_poly.pdbx_strand_id
1 'polypeptide(L)'
;VFLHAFTDGRDVDPKSGKGFIERIEKYTKSNGATLASVIGRYYAMDRDKRWERTKKCYDLLVNGKGIKTSNISKCINESYENNISDEFIEPIVAVDKNNNPKAIIENGDYVIFFNFRTDRGRQLTEVLSQNDFLENGMSKLELEFITMTNYNESFKGIKKIYEKDN
;
A
#
# COMPACT_ATOMS: atom_id res chain seq x y z
N VAL A 1 -0.77 9.77 -11.98
CA VAL A 1 -1.36 8.98 -10.88
C VAL A 1 -0.52 7.75 -10.68
N PHE A 2 -0.18 7.46 -9.40
CA PHE A 2 0.57 6.26 -9.02
C PHE A 2 -0.31 5.35 -8.15
N LEU A 3 -0.14 4.05 -8.32
CA LEU A 3 -0.87 3.02 -7.58
C LEU A 3 0.09 2.22 -6.72
N HIS A 4 -0.26 2.05 -5.46
CA HIS A 4 0.39 1.16 -4.51
C HIS A 4 -0.62 0.07 -4.15
N ALA A 5 -0.38 -1.17 -4.58
CA ALA A 5 -1.34 -2.25 -4.46
C ALA A 5 -1.07 -3.14 -3.25
N PHE A 6 -2.14 -3.53 -2.55
CA PHE A 6 -2.09 -4.51 -1.46
C PHE A 6 -2.77 -5.80 -1.92
N THR A 7 -2.03 -6.90 -1.88
CA THR A 7 -2.56 -8.23 -2.23
C THR A 7 -3.24 -8.88 -1.04
N ASP A 8 -4.32 -9.61 -1.30
CA ASP A 8 -5.15 -10.22 -0.25
C ASP A 8 -4.70 -11.65 0.08
N GLY A 9 -5.05 -12.62 -0.72
CA GLY A 9 -4.72 -14.03 -0.55
C GLY A 9 -5.29 -14.72 0.69
N ARG A 10 -6.21 -14.06 1.42
CA ARG A 10 -6.86 -14.58 2.61
C ARG A 10 -8.38 -14.67 2.47
N ASP A 11 -9.00 -13.60 1.97
CA ASP A 11 -10.44 -13.54 1.70
C ASP A 11 -10.74 -13.93 0.23
N VAL A 12 -9.69 -14.20 -0.55
CA VAL A 12 -9.70 -14.71 -1.93
C VAL A 12 -8.65 -15.79 -2.09
N ASP A 13 -8.59 -16.44 -3.26
CA ASP A 13 -7.59 -17.48 -3.56
C ASP A 13 -6.15 -16.97 -3.29
N PRO A 14 -5.33 -17.76 -2.57
CA PRO A 14 -4.00 -17.35 -2.11
C PRO A 14 -2.98 -16.98 -3.19
N LYS A 15 -3.24 -17.32 -4.45
CA LYS A 15 -2.36 -17.03 -5.59
C LYS A 15 -3.08 -16.34 -6.75
N SER A 16 -4.17 -15.64 -6.48
CA SER A 16 -4.96 -14.89 -7.48
C SER A 16 -4.43 -13.49 -7.76
N GLY A 17 -3.62 -12.92 -6.87
CA GLY A 17 -3.15 -11.53 -6.91
C GLY A 17 -2.39 -11.19 -8.18
N LYS A 18 -1.57 -12.09 -8.70
CA LYS A 18 -0.85 -11.88 -9.97
C LYS A 18 -1.78 -11.49 -11.11
N GLY A 19 -2.89 -12.22 -11.28
CA GLY A 19 -3.86 -11.92 -12.35
C GLY A 19 -4.52 -10.54 -12.19
N PHE A 20 -4.78 -10.10 -10.96
CA PHE A 20 -5.27 -8.75 -10.69
C PHE A 20 -4.21 -7.69 -11.00
N ILE A 21 -2.96 -7.90 -10.60
CA ILE A 21 -1.85 -6.98 -10.86
C ILE A 21 -1.61 -6.83 -12.37
N GLU A 22 -1.60 -7.91 -13.15
CA GLU A 22 -1.47 -7.85 -14.61
C GLU A 22 -2.59 -7.04 -15.28
N ARG A 23 -3.82 -7.19 -14.78
CA ARG A 23 -4.96 -6.37 -15.25
C ARG A 23 -4.79 -4.90 -14.91
N ILE A 24 -4.32 -4.58 -13.69
CA ILE A 24 -4.02 -3.21 -13.27
C ILE A 24 -2.91 -2.62 -14.15
N GLU A 25 -1.80 -3.33 -14.36
CA GLU A 25 -0.70 -2.86 -15.21
C GLU A 25 -1.16 -2.55 -16.64
N LYS A 26 -2.01 -3.42 -17.21
CA LYS A 26 -2.59 -3.20 -18.55
C LYS A 26 -3.47 -1.95 -18.55
N TYR A 27 -4.34 -1.79 -17.57
CA TYR A 27 -5.26 -0.65 -17.47
C TYR A 27 -4.52 0.66 -17.26
N THR A 28 -3.54 0.70 -16.36
CA THR A 28 -2.77 1.90 -16.04
C THR A 28 -1.96 2.41 -17.22
N LYS A 29 -1.35 1.51 -17.98
CA LYS A 29 -0.64 1.87 -19.24
C LYS A 29 -1.50 2.65 -20.22
N SER A 30 -2.78 2.28 -20.34
CA SER A 30 -3.71 2.91 -21.27
C SER A 30 -4.29 4.23 -20.75
N ASN A 31 -4.19 4.50 -19.45
CA ASN A 31 -4.88 5.62 -18.78
C ASN A 31 -3.92 6.59 -18.05
N GLY A 32 -2.64 6.60 -18.39
CA GLY A 32 -1.67 7.57 -17.85
C GLY A 32 -1.40 7.40 -16.35
N ALA A 33 -1.61 6.19 -15.81
CA ALA A 33 -1.26 5.86 -14.44
C ALA A 33 -0.10 4.84 -14.41
N THR A 34 0.50 4.65 -13.24
CA THR A 34 1.64 3.75 -13.07
C THR A 34 1.48 2.93 -11.79
N LEU A 35 1.64 1.61 -11.88
CA LEU A 35 1.80 0.77 -10.69
C LEU A 35 3.20 0.98 -10.11
N ALA A 36 3.28 1.50 -8.90
CA ALA A 36 4.53 1.90 -8.24
C ALA A 36 5.03 0.85 -7.25
N SER A 37 4.13 0.13 -6.58
CA SER A 37 4.53 -0.90 -5.62
C SER A 37 3.44 -1.94 -5.38
N VAL A 38 3.85 -3.10 -4.86
CA VAL A 38 2.96 -4.16 -4.38
C VAL A 38 3.48 -4.71 -3.05
N ILE A 39 2.55 -5.05 -2.14
CA ILE A 39 2.86 -5.68 -0.85
C ILE A 39 1.66 -6.50 -0.37
N GLY A 40 1.92 -7.58 0.37
CA GLY A 40 0.88 -8.41 0.97
C GLY A 40 0.15 -7.73 2.15
N ARG A 41 -1.12 -8.06 2.31
CA ARG A 41 -1.97 -7.52 3.38
C ARG A 41 -1.44 -7.81 4.79
N TYR A 42 -0.65 -8.85 4.97
CA TYR A 42 -0.02 -9.18 6.25
C TYR A 42 0.77 -8.01 6.84
N TYR A 43 1.40 -7.22 5.96
CA TYR A 43 2.14 -6.02 6.31
C TYR A 43 1.29 -4.75 6.24
N ALA A 44 0.56 -4.59 5.13
CA ALA A 44 -0.15 -3.35 4.83
C ALA A 44 -1.45 -3.17 5.62
N MET A 45 -2.02 -4.26 6.13
CA MET A 45 -3.35 -4.27 6.73
C MET A 45 -3.33 -4.88 8.14
N ASP A 46 -2.25 -4.68 8.88
CA ASP A 46 -2.21 -5.04 10.31
C ASP A 46 -3.18 -4.18 11.11
N ARG A 47 -3.80 -4.75 12.14
CA ARG A 47 -4.73 -4.06 13.05
C ARG A 47 -4.45 -4.32 14.52
N ASP A 48 -3.38 -5.08 14.80
CA ASP A 48 -3.06 -5.59 16.12
C ASP A 48 -1.81 -4.90 16.71
N LYS A 49 -1.46 -3.71 16.18
CA LYS A 49 -0.31 -2.88 16.58
C LYS A 49 1.04 -3.60 16.47
N ARG A 50 1.17 -4.46 15.46
CA ARG A 50 2.45 -5.07 15.12
C ARG A 50 3.22 -4.09 14.22
N TRP A 51 3.81 -3.09 14.89
CA TRP A 51 4.41 -1.94 14.20
C TRP A 51 5.54 -2.32 13.24
N GLU A 52 6.25 -3.42 13.49
CA GLU A 52 7.25 -3.98 12.59
C GLU A 52 6.68 -4.36 11.22
N ARG A 53 5.40 -4.79 11.15
CA ARG A 53 4.71 -5.09 9.89
C ARG A 53 4.30 -3.81 9.19
N THR A 54 3.64 -2.92 9.91
CA THR A 54 3.23 -1.60 9.40
C THR A 54 4.45 -0.82 8.91
N LYS A 55 5.59 -0.93 9.61
CA LYS A 55 6.87 -0.30 9.21
C LYS A 55 7.36 -0.77 7.83
N LYS A 56 7.25 -2.07 7.52
CA LYS A 56 7.60 -2.57 6.18
C LYS A 56 6.77 -1.91 5.09
N CYS A 57 5.47 -1.76 5.32
CA CYS A 57 4.59 -1.06 4.38
C CYS A 57 4.91 0.43 4.31
N TYR A 58 5.11 1.09 5.45
CA TYR A 58 5.53 2.48 5.51
C TYR A 58 6.84 2.71 4.73
N ASP A 59 7.85 1.88 4.97
CA ASP A 59 9.13 1.98 4.27
C ASP A 59 9.01 1.77 2.76
N LEU A 60 8.11 0.89 2.32
CA LEU A 60 7.81 0.73 0.91
C LEU A 60 7.23 2.02 0.31
N LEU A 61 6.23 2.59 0.97
CA LEU A 61 5.47 3.72 0.45
C LEU A 61 6.24 5.04 0.51
N VAL A 62 6.98 5.28 1.60
CA VAL A 62 7.63 6.56 1.88
C VAL A 62 9.12 6.54 1.50
N ASN A 63 9.79 5.41 1.70
CA ASN A 63 11.24 5.30 1.50
C ASN A 63 11.63 4.48 0.25
N GLY A 64 10.66 3.93 -0.47
CA GLY A 64 10.90 3.09 -1.65
C GLY A 64 11.72 1.84 -1.34
N LYS A 65 11.61 1.30 -0.12
CA LYS A 65 12.33 0.10 0.30
C LYS A 65 11.57 -1.17 -0.05
N GLY A 66 12.24 -2.10 -0.71
CA GLY A 66 11.69 -3.39 -1.10
C GLY A 66 12.51 -4.04 -2.20
N ILE A 67 11.98 -5.13 -2.74
CA ILE A 67 12.56 -5.82 -3.90
C ILE A 67 12.36 -4.93 -5.13
N LYS A 68 13.44 -4.37 -5.63
CA LYS A 68 13.43 -3.47 -6.81
C LYS A 68 13.29 -4.27 -8.10
N THR A 69 12.31 -3.91 -8.92
CA THR A 69 12.06 -4.58 -10.19
C THR A 69 11.45 -3.68 -11.24
N SER A 70 11.75 -3.96 -12.51
CA SER A 70 11.03 -3.39 -13.66
C SER A 70 9.80 -4.25 -14.05
N ASN A 71 9.63 -5.44 -13.43
CA ASN A 71 8.56 -6.40 -13.73
C ASN A 71 7.97 -6.98 -12.44
N ILE A 72 6.92 -6.36 -11.92
CA ILE A 72 6.25 -6.75 -10.68
C ILE A 72 5.67 -8.16 -10.79
N SER A 73 5.00 -8.49 -11.90
CA SER A 73 4.38 -9.80 -12.08
C SER A 73 5.39 -10.96 -12.02
N LYS A 74 6.63 -10.72 -12.47
CA LYS A 74 7.71 -11.72 -12.34
C LYS A 74 8.06 -11.95 -10.87
N CYS A 75 8.23 -10.89 -10.05
CA CYS A 75 8.52 -11.02 -8.62
C CYS A 75 7.40 -11.73 -7.84
N ILE A 76 6.13 -11.48 -8.21
CA ILE A 76 5.00 -12.20 -7.62
C ILE A 76 5.08 -13.69 -7.95
N ASN A 77 5.41 -14.02 -9.20
CA ASN A 77 5.58 -15.43 -9.61
C ASN A 77 6.71 -16.13 -8.83
N GLU A 78 7.85 -15.46 -8.68
CA GLU A 78 8.97 -15.95 -7.87
C GLU A 78 8.55 -16.17 -6.40
N SER A 79 7.70 -15.30 -5.84
CA SER A 79 7.11 -15.50 -4.51
C SER A 79 6.27 -16.78 -4.45
N TYR A 80 5.45 -17.03 -5.46
CA TYR A 80 4.63 -18.27 -5.53
C TYR A 80 5.47 -19.54 -5.66
N GLU A 81 6.56 -19.48 -6.41
CA GLU A 81 7.53 -20.60 -6.55
C GLU A 81 8.21 -20.92 -5.20
N ASN A 82 8.40 -19.89 -4.36
CA ASN A 82 8.92 -20.03 -3.00
C ASN A 82 7.82 -20.29 -1.95
N ASN A 83 6.61 -20.70 -2.36
CA ASN A 83 5.46 -20.97 -1.50
C ASN A 83 4.99 -19.78 -0.66
N ILE A 84 5.26 -18.56 -1.08
CA ILE A 84 4.75 -17.34 -0.48
C ILE A 84 3.45 -16.97 -1.21
N SER A 85 2.33 -16.95 -0.49
CA SER A 85 1.04 -16.53 -1.02
C SER A 85 0.89 -15.01 -1.05
N ASP A 86 -0.16 -14.53 -1.71
CA ASP A 86 -0.50 -13.11 -1.82
C ASP A 86 -0.52 -12.39 -0.48
N GLU A 87 -1.02 -13.04 0.58
CA GLU A 87 -1.09 -12.47 1.92
C GLU A 87 0.29 -12.03 2.43
N PHE A 88 1.35 -12.76 2.08
CA PHE A 88 2.70 -12.60 2.63
C PHE A 88 3.71 -12.06 1.63
N ILE A 89 3.28 -11.54 0.48
CA ILE A 89 4.18 -10.93 -0.49
C ILE A 89 4.97 -9.80 0.19
N GLU A 90 6.29 -9.95 0.19
CA GLU A 90 7.22 -8.93 0.69
C GLU A 90 7.15 -7.65 -0.18
N PRO A 91 7.56 -6.48 0.34
CA PRO A 91 7.53 -5.24 -0.41
C PRO A 91 8.21 -5.33 -1.77
N ILE A 92 7.50 -5.01 -2.85
CA ILE A 92 8.01 -4.96 -4.23
C ILE A 92 7.90 -3.52 -4.72
N VAL A 93 9.01 -2.95 -5.19
CA VAL A 93 9.11 -1.58 -5.72
C VAL A 93 9.30 -1.61 -7.23
N ALA A 94 8.39 -1.00 -7.96
CA ALA A 94 8.62 -0.75 -9.38
C ALA A 94 9.67 0.34 -9.57
N VAL A 95 10.69 0.06 -10.38
CA VAL A 95 11.76 1.01 -10.65
C VAL A 95 11.82 1.44 -12.11
N ASP A 96 12.42 2.59 -12.34
CA ASP A 96 12.77 3.11 -13.65
C ASP A 96 14.08 2.46 -14.18
N LYS A 97 14.53 2.90 -15.37
CA LYS A 97 15.77 2.43 -16.00
C LYS A 97 17.04 2.75 -15.21
N ASN A 98 16.97 3.71 -14.27
CA ASN A 98 18.08 4.12 -13.41
C ASN A 98 18.01 3.45 -12.03
N ASN A 99 17.12 2.45 -11.85
CA ASN A 99 16.88 1.75 -10.58
C ASN A 99 16.33 2.63 -9.45
N ASN A 100 15.68 3.76 -9.77
CA ASN A 100 14.95 4.59 -8.82
C ASN A 100 13.50 4.13 -8.71
N PRO A 101 12.88 4.17 -7.51
CA PRO A 101 11.44 3.96 -7.36
C PRO A 101 10.65 4.85 -8.32
N LYS A 102 9.64 4.30 -9.00
CA LYS A 102 8.79 5.09 -9.90
C LYS A 102 7.97 6.15 -9.17
N ALA A 103 7.61 5.88 -7.93
CA ALA A 103 7.01 6.85 -7.02
C ALA A 103 7.19 6.40 -5.57
N ILE A 104 7.21 7.37 -4.68
CA ILE A 104 7.06 7.26 -3.23
C ILE A 104 6.05 8.32 -2.79
N ILE A 105 5.56 8.23 -1.55
CA ILE A 105 4.68 9.25 -0.97
C ILE A 105 5.55 10.30 -0.27
N GLU A 106 5.33 11.57 -0.60
CA GLU A 106 6.07 12.71 -0.07
C GLU A 106 5.10 13.75 0.54
N ASN A 107 5.65 14.67 1.32
CA ASN A 107 4.87 15.79 1.86
C ASN A 107 4.21 16.59 0.72
N GLY A 108 2.94 16.94 0.90
CA GLY A 108 2.15 17.67 -0.08
C GLY A 108 1.39 16.79 -1.07
N ASP A 109 1.58 15.47 -1.02
CA ASP A 109 0.86 14.55 -1.91
C ASP A 109 -0.62 14.41 -1.56
N TYR A 110 -1.41 14.13 -2.59
CA TYR A 110 -2.80 13.67 -2.47
C TYR A 110 -2.82 12.15 -2.41
N VAL A 111 -3.28 11.60 -1.29
CA VAL A 111 -3.39 10.15 -1.09
C VAL A 111 -4.84 9.73 -0.99
N ILE A 112 -5.28 8.85 -1.88
CA ILE A 112 -6.59 8.20 -1.81
C ILE A 112 -6.39 6.77 -1.33
N PHE A 113 -6.80 6.50 -0.08
CA PHE A 113 -6.73 5.16 0.49
C PHE A 113 -8.03 4.41 0.18
N PHE A 114 -7.97 3.56 -0.82
CA PHE A 114 -9.15 2.94 -1.44
C PHE A 114 -9.70 1.71 -0.69
N ASN A 115 -9.18 1.39 0.48
CA ASN A 115 -9.66 0.27 1.28
C ASN A 115 -11.02 0.60 1.93
N PHE A 116 -12.02 -0.26 1.71
CA PHE A 116 -13.33 -0.11 2.34
C PHE A 116 -13.40 -0.69 3.77
N ARG A 117 -12.49 -1.60 4.14
CA ARG A 117 -12.41 -2.13 5.52
C ARG A 117 -11.74 -1.14 6.43
N THR A 118 -12.51 -0.56 7.34
CA THR A 118 -12.06 0.53 8.23
C THR A 118 -10.99 0.08 9.22
N ASP A 119 -11.18 -1.08 9.86
CA ASP A 119 -10.27 -1.62 10.87
C ASP A 119 -8.88 -1.93 10.31
N ARG A 120 -8.79 -2.37 9.06
CA ARG A 120 -7.55 -2.74 8.38
C ARG A 120 -6.78 -1.56 7.77
N GLY A 121 -7.47 -0.46 7.48
CA GLY A 121 -6.83 0.77 6.99
C GLY A 121 -6.29 1.69 8.11
N ARG A 122 -6.72 1.46 9.35
CA ARG A 122 -6.51 2.39 10.46
C ARG A 122 -5.04 2.64 10.77
N GLN A 123 -4.25 1.60 11.04
CA GLN A 123 -2.86 1.76 11.45
C GLN A 123 -1.98 2.43 10.39
N LEU A 124 -2.14 2.05 9.13
CA LEU A 124 -1.37 2.66 8.05
C LEU A 124 -1.76 4.13 7.85
N THR A 125 -3.04 4.47 7.95
CA THR A 125 -3.51 5.87 7.93
C THR A 125 -2.91 6.66 9.09
N GLU A 126 -2.87 6.08 10.29
CA GLU A 126 -2.33 6.71 11.49
C GLU A 126 -0.86 7.08 11.33
N VAL A 127 -0.02 6.14 10.90
CA VAL A 127 1.43 6.39 10.76
C VAL A 127 1.78 7.28 9.57
N LEU A 128 0.93 7.32 8.55
CA LEU A 128 1.17 8.18 7.38
C LEU A 128 0.74 9.64 7.62
N SER A 129 -0.32 9.88 8.42
CA SER A 129 -0.95 11.22 8.45
C SER A 129 -1.34 11.76 9.82
N GLN A 130 -1.29 10.97 10.91
CA GLN A 130 -1.81 11.41 12.20
C GLN A 130 -0.73 11.59 13.26
N ASN A 131 0.09 10.59 13.49
CA ASN A 131 1.03 10.54 14.59
C ASN A 131 2.44 10.13 14.15
N ASP A 132 3.44 10.67 14.83
CA ASP A 132 4.81 10.19 14.73
C ASP A 132 5.00 8.93 15.58
N PHE A 133 5.71 7.95 15.03
CA PHE A 133 6.13 6.72 15.69
C PHE A 133 7.65 6.59 15.61
N LEU A 134 8.35 7.57 16.21
CA LEU A 134 9.81 7.74 16.08
C LEU A 134 10.58 6.53 16.60
N GLU A 135 10.11 5.89 17.67
CA GLU A 135 10.68 4.65 18.18
C GLU A 135 10.65 3.48 17.18
N ASN A 136 9.69 3.52 16.25
CA ASN A 136 9.56 2.57 15.16
C ASN A 136 10.13 3.11 13.83
N GLY A 137 10.75 4.29 13.84
CA GLY A 137 11.34 4.93 12.66
C GLY A 137 10.32 5.36 11.61
N MET A 138 9.12 5.76 12.04
CA MET A 138 8.06 6.31 11.17
C MET A 138 7.69 7.72 11.63
N SER A 139 7.57 8.63 10.68
CA SER A 139 7.09 10.01 10.91
C SER A 139 5.91 10.27 10.00
N LYS A 140 4.89 10.94 10.52
CA LYS A 140 3.75 11.35 9.70
C LYS A 140 4.19 12.35 8.63
N LEU A 141 3.45 12.35 7.55
CA LEU A 141 3.62 13.27 6.43
C LEU A 141 2.48 14.30 6.41
N GLU A 142 2.75 15.46 5.84
CA GLU A 142 1.74 16.47 5.52
C GLU A 142 1.05 16.08 4.19
N LEU A 143 -0.10 15.43 4.28
CA LEU A 143 -0.82 14.87 3.14
C LEU A 143 -2.24 15.40 3.03
N GLU A 144 -2.72 15.56 1.80
CA GLU A 144 -4.16 15.62 1.52
C GLU A 144 -4.72 14.19 1.49
N PHE A 145 -5.13 13.68 2.67
CA PHE A 145 -5.48 12.28 2.84
C PHE A 145 -6.98 12.04 2.71
N ILE A 146 -7.35 11.10 1.86
CA ILE A 146 -8.74 10.77 1.53
C ILE A 146 -8.96 9.29 1.77
N THR A 147 -10.01 8.92 2.50
CA THR A 147 -10.41 7.54 2.76
C THR A 147 -11.77 7.24 2.17
N MET A 148 -12.07 5.96 1.93
CA MET A 148 -13.39 5.55 1.45
C MET A 148 -14.48 5.92 2.44
N THR A 149 -14.26 5.61 3.72
CA THR A 149 -15.19 5.89 4.81
C THR A 149 -14.43 6.37 6.05
N ASN A 150 -15.11 6.64 7.15
CA ASN A 150 -14.46 6.98 8.41
C ASN A 150 -13.72 5.75 9.01
N TYR A 151 -12.39 5.82 9.10
CA TYR A 151 -11.58 4.75 9.69
C TYR A 151 -11.43 4.89 11.21
N ASN A 152 -11.47 6.12 11.74
CA ASN A 152 -11.42 6.41 13.17
C ASN A 152 -11.94 7.83 13.43
N GLU A 153 -12.84 7.98 14.40
CA GLU A 153 -13.41 9.26 14.80
C GLU A 153 -12.37 10.29 15.32
N SER A 154 -11.25 9.78 15.84
CA SER A 154 -10.17 10.64 16.35
C SER A 154 -9.26 11.23 15.27
N PHE A 155 -9.33 10.72 14.04
CA PHE A 155 -8.47 11.19 12.95
C PHE A 155 -8.86 12.58 12.49
N LYS A 156 -7.85 13.43 12.28
CA LYS A 156 -8.03 14.84 11.88
C LYS A 156 -7.56 15.04 10.44
N GLY A 157 -8.21 15.97 9.73
CA GLY A 157 -7.81 16.35 8.38
C GLY A 157 -8.08 15.29 7.30
N ILE A 158 -8.72 14.16 7.63
CA ILE A 158 -9.07 13.13 6.66
C ILE A 158 -10.37 13.48 5.95
N LYS A 159 -10.33 13.55 4.62
CA LYS A 159 -11.52 13.64 3.78
C LYS A 159 -12.11 12.24 3.55
N LYS A 160 -13.43 12.13 3.52
CA LYS A 160 -14.14 10.87 3.31
C LYS A 160 -14.91 10.94 1.99
N ILE A 161 -14.88 9.85 1.20
CA ILE A 161 -15.66 9.76 -0.04
C ILE A 161 -17.12 9.42 0.29
N TYR A 162 -17.35 8.50 1.22
CA TYR A 162 -18.67 8.10 1.67
C TYR A 162 -18.83 8.40 3.15
N GLU A 163 -19.89 9.11 3.50
CA GLU A 163 -20.37 9.23 4.87
C GLU A 163 -21.35 8.12 5.18
N LYS A 164 -21.40 7.66 6.42
CA LYS A 164 -22.49 6.79 6.84
C LYS A 164 -23.73 7.66 6.94
N ASP A 165 -24.77 7.31 6.19
CA ASP A 165 -26.10 7.83 6.46
C ASP A 165 -26.50 7.37 7.87
N ASN A 166 -26.84 8.34 8.74
CA ASN A 166 -27.35 8.07 10.08
C ASN A 166 -28.83 7.67 10.02
#